data_088ee8b7474820224c37a29e8038654c
#
_entry.id   088ee8b7474820224c37a29e8038654c
#
_cell.length_a   1.000
_cell.length_b   1.000
_cell.length_c   1.000
_cell.angle_alpha   90.00
_cell.angle_beta   90.00
_cell.angle_gamma   90.00
#
_symmetry.space_group_name_H-M   'P 1'
#
loop_
_entity.id
_entity.type
_entity.pdbx_description
1 polymer ?
#
loop_
_entity_poly.entity_id
_entity_poly.type
_entity_poly.pdbx_seq_one_letter_code
_entity_poly.pdbx_strand_id
1 'polypeptide(L)'
;MLFRSKEHLGLPDKNDVKIGVVTYKIAAHAADLARGNKGAYYRDYILSKARFEFRWRDQFNLSLDPETAENYHDQTLPAEGAKLAHFCSMCGPKFCSMKISQEIKDVASEGKKEMSEKFKKSGGKIYI
;
A
#
# COMPACT_ATOMS: atom_id res chain seq x y z
N MET A 1 10.60 22.33 -11.02
CA MET A 1 9.46 21.77 -10.29
C MET A 1 8.26 22.72 -10.18
N LEU A 2 8.41 23.94 -10.63
CA LEU A 2 7.42 25.02 -10.63
C LEU A 2 6.31 24.88 -11.70
N PHE A 3 6.41 23.90 -12.62
CA PHE A 3 5.61 23.89 -13.84
C PHE A 3 4.26 23.17 -13.75
N ARG A 4 3.86 22.69 -12.59
CA ARG A 4 2.56 22.03 -12.40
C ARG A 4 1.53 22.82 -11.58
N SER A 5 1.94 23.90 -10.95
CA SER A 5 1.01 24.78 -10.25
C SER A 5 0.96 26.15 -10.90
N LYS A 6 -0.19 26.79 -10.91
CA LYS A 6 -0.35 28.16 -11.40
C LYS A 6 0.25 29.22 -10.44
N GLU A 7 0.86 28.81 -9.33
CA GLU A 7 1.60 29.72 -8.46
C GLU A 7 2.59 30.54 -9.27
N HIS A 8 2.54 31.82 -9.18
CA HIS A 8 3.37 32.78 -9.91
C HIS A 8 3.15 32.87 -11.43
N LEU A 9 2.28 32.05 -12.03
CA LEU A 9 2.02 32.04 -13.47
C LEU A 9 0.62 32.52 -13.86
N GLY A 10 -0.26 32.71 -12.89
CA GLY A 10 -1.64 33.14 -13.09
C GLY A 10 -2.36 33.32 -11.76
N LEU A 11 -3.69 33.43 -11.80
CA LEU A 11 -4.54 33.46 -10.61
C LEU A 11 -4.91 32.01 -10.23
N PRO A 12 -4.32 31.44 -9.17
CA PRO A 12 -4.62 30.09 -8.74
C PRO A 12 -6.00 30.02 -8.08
N ASP A 13 -6.74 28.97 -8.39
CA ASP A 13 -7.94 28.58 -7.67
C ASP A 13 -7.59 27.63 -6.49
N LYS A 14 -8.62 27.21 -5.75
CA LYS A 14 -8.45 26.30 -4.60
C LYS A 14 -7.80 24.96 -5.01
N ASN A 15 -8.14 24.42 -6.18
CA ASN A 15 -7.57 23.16 -6.68
C ASN A 15 -6.11 23.34 -7.08
N ASP A 16 -5.78 24.45 -7.72
CA ASP A 16 -4.38 24.75 -8.06
C ASP A 16 -3.50 24.81 -6.80
N VAL A 17 -4.01 25.44 -5.74
CA VAL A 17 -3.30 25.49 -4.44
C VAL A 17 -3.17 24.10 -3.82
N LYS A 18 -4.23 23.27 -3.85
CA LYS A 18 -4.19 21.89 -3.37
C LYS A 18 -3.11 21.07 -4.12
N ILE A 19 -3.12 21.15 -5.45
CA ILE A 19 -2.11 20.48 -6.31
C ILE A 19 -0.69 20.95 -5.97
N GLY A 20 -0.51 22.24 -5.77
CA GLY A 20 0.77 22.81 -5.35
C GLY A 20 1.26 22.22 -4.03
N VAL A 21 0.41 22.21 -3.01
CA VAL A 21 0.74 21.65 -1.69
C VAL A 21 1.10 20.17 -1.78
N VAL A 22 0.32 19.36 -2.50
CA VAL A 22 0.60 17.93 -2.69
C VAL A 22 1.93 17.73 -3.41
N THR A 23 2.22 18.53 -4.44
CA THR A 23 3.49 18.48 -5.16
C THR A 23 4.68 18.77 -4.23
N TYR A 24 4.58 19.77 -3.36
CA TYR A 24 5.61 20.05 -2.36
C TYR A 24 5.75 18.94 -1.32
N LYS A 25 4.66 18.33 -0.88
CA LYS A 25 4.72 17.16 0.02
C LYS A 25 5.48 15.99 -0.62
N ILE A 26 5.24 15.71 -1.92
CA ILE A 26 5.96 14.67 -2.65
C ILE A 26 7.46 15.00 -2.71
N ALA A 27 7.81 16.24 -3.04
CA ALA A 27 9.19 16.67 -3.12
C ALA A 27 9.90 16.61 -1.76
N ALA A 28 9.24 17.04 -0.70
CA ALA A 28 9.78 16.99 0.66
C ALA A 28 9.98 15.54 1.12
N HIS A 29 9.03 14.66 0.85
CA HIS A 29 9.15 13.24 1.18
C HIS A 29 10.31 12.57 0.43
N ALA A 30 10.47 12.86 -0.86
CA ALA A 30 11.61 12.37 -1.65
C ALA A 30 12.96 12.88 -1.10
N ALA A 31 13.03 14.13 -0.67
CA ALA A 31 14.22 14.69 -0.05
C ALA A 31 14.52 14.03 1.31
N ASP A 32 13.51 13.73 2.10
CA ASP A 32 13.67 13.04 3.37
C ASP A 32 14.18 11.60 3.18
N LEU A 33 13.67 10.88 2.20
CA LEU A 33 14.19 9.56 1.83
C LEU A 33 15.67 9.65 1.39
N ALA A 34 16.00 10.62 0.53
CA ALA A 34 17.37 10.81 0.05
C ALA A 34 18.37 11.11 1.19
N ARG A 35 17.92 11.77 2.25
CA ARG A 35 18.72 12.05 3.45
C ARG A 35 18.76 10.92 4.47
N GLY A 36 18.08 9.81 4.20
CA GLY A 36 18.03 8.66 5.11
C GLY A 36 17.14 8.87 6.34
N ASN A 37 16.11 9.72 6.25
CA ASN A 37 15.16 9.93 7.35
C ASN A 37 14.39 8.64 7.65
N LYS A 38 14.62 8.08 8.84
CA LYS A 38 13.99 6.83 9.27
C LYS A 38 12.46 6.90 9.33
N GLY A 39 11.91 8.06 9.65
CA GLY A 39 10.46 8.28 9.68
C GLY A 39 9.83 8.19 8.29
N ALA A 40 10.51 8.71 7.26
CA ALA A 40 10.06 8.62 5.87
C ALA A 40 10.06 7.17 5.37
N TYR A 41 11.14 6.40 5.63
CA TYR A 41 11.20 4.97 5.32
C TYR A 41 10.13 4.18 6.06
N TYR A 42 9.91 4.46 7.34
CA TYR A 42 8.90 3.75 8.13
C TYR A 42 7.49 4.00 7.61
N ARG A 43 7.19 5.23 7.21
CA ARG A 43 5.91 5.56 6.57
C ARG A 43 5.68 4.76 5.29
N ASP A 44 6.67 4.71 4.40
CA ASP A 44 6.58 3.96 3.15
C ASP A 44 6.44 2.47 3.38
N TYR A 45 7.15 1.95 4.38
CA TYR A 45 7.00 0.56 4.80
C TYR A 45 5.58 0.23 5.26
N ILE A 46 4.99 1.07 6.13
CA ILE A 46 3.61 0.86 6.62
C ILE A 46 2.61 0.99 5.48
N LEU A 47 2.78 1.96 4.59
CA LEU A 47 1.92 2.13 3.42
C LEU A 47 1.98 0.91 2.50
N SER A 48 3.17 0.40 2.22
CA SER A 48 3.37 -0.80 1.41
C SER A 48 2.76 -2.04 2.07
N LYS A 49 2.89 -2.15 3.39
CA LYS A 49 2.27 -3.22 4.17
C LYS A 49 0.74 -3.14 4.13
N ALA A 50 0.17 -1.96 4.33
CA ALA A 50 -1.27 -1.73 4.26
C ALA A 50 -1.82 -2.09 2.87
N ARG A 51 -1.09 -1.74 1.80
CA ARG A 51 -1.43 -2.11 0.44
C ARG A 51 -1.38 -3.63 0.21
N PHE A 52 -0.35 -4.29 0.67
CA PHE A 52 -0.20 -5.73 0.54
C PHE A 52 -1.30 -6.50 1.27
N GLU A 53 -1.71 -6.01 2.44
CA GLU A 53 -2.76 -6.60 3.28
C GLU A 53 -4.19 -6.17 2.90
N PHE A 54 -4.37 -5.39 1.83
CA PHE A 54 -5.65 -4.82 1.38
C PHE A 54 -6.37 -4.00 2.45
N ARG A 55 -5.61 -3.34 3.32
CA ARG A 55 -6.14 -2.41 4.32
C ARG A 55 -6.36 -1.03 3.70
N TRP A 56 -7.41 -0.89 2.90
CA TRP A 56 -7.68 0.27 2.06
C TRP A 56 -7.75 1.59 2.83
N ARG A 57 -8.46 1.63 3.94
CA ARG A 57 -8.58 2.84 4.76
C ARG A 57 -7.23 3.31 5.31
N ASP A 58 -6.40 2.38 5.77
CA ASP A 58 -5.05 2.70 6.24
C ASP A 58 -4.19 3.22 5.08
N GLN A 59 -4.32 2.61 3.90
CA GLN A 59 -3.61 3.07 2.71
C GLN A 59 -4.00 4.51 2.32
N PHE A 60 -5.28 4.86 2.39
CA PHE A 60 -5.74 6.22 2.11
C PHE A 60 -5.19 7.20 3.15
N ASN A 61 -5.32 6.90 4.44
CA ASN A 61 -4.85 7.75 5.54
C ASN A 61 -3.33 7.98 5.53
N LEU A 62 -2.55 7.00 5.07
CA LEU A 62 -1.10 7.09 4.95
C LEU A 62 -0.65 7.76 3.66
N SER A 63 -1.53 7.98 2.70
CA SER A 63 -1.19 8.64 1.43
C SER A 63 -0.88 10.13 1.62
N LEU A 64 -0.25 10.75 0.64
CA LEU A 64 0.05 12.19 0.65
C LEU A 64 -1.18 13.05 0.39
N ASP A 65 -2.18 12.48 -0.30
CA ASP A 65 -3.49 13.07 -0.56
C ASP A 65 -4.58 12.00 -0.36
N PRO A 66 -5.06 11.81 0.88
CA PRO A 66 -6.04 10.79 1.22
C PRO A 66 -7.35 10.89 0.44
N GLU A 67 -7.85 12.10 0.27
CA GLU A 67 -9.11 12.38 -0.42
C GLU A 67 -9.06 11.96 -1.89
N THR A 68 -7.99 12.31 -2.59
CA THR A 68 -7.81 11.92 -3.99
C THR A 68 -7.57 10.41 -4.12
N ALA A 69 -6.86 9.79 -3.19
CA ALA A 69 -6.62 8.35 -3.18
C ALA A 69 -7.93 7.57 -3.01
N GLU A 70 -8.79 7.97 -2.07
CA GLU A 70 -10.11 7.37 -1.85
C GLU A 70 -11.02 7.57 -3.07
N ASN A 71 -11.08 8.78 -3.63
CA ASN A 71 -11.88 9.07 -4.80
C ASN A 71 -11.50 8.19 -6.00
N TYR A 72 -10.22 8.01 -6.28
CA TYR A 72 -9.77 7.15 -7.37
C TYR A 72 -10.14 5.68 -7.16
N HIS A 73 -10.01 5.20 -5.92
CA HIS A 73 -10.42 3.85 -5.58
C HIS A 73 -11.93 3.66 -5.75
N ASP A 74 -12.73 4.59 -5.26
CA ASP A 74 -14.19 4.53 -5.28
C ASP A 74 -14.78 4.66 -6.69
N GLN A 75 -14.15 5.43 -7.57
CA GLN A 75 -14.55 5.53 -8.98
C GLN A 75 -14.53 4.17 -9.70
N THR A 76 -13.60 3.30 -9.33
CA THR A 76 -13.40 2.01 -9.99
C THR A 76 -14.11 0.86 -9.29
N LEU A 77 -14.54 1.05 -8.04
CA LEU A 77 -15.23 0.06 -7.21
C LEU A 77 -16.48 0.69 -6.59
N PRO A 78 -17.52 0.99 -7.38
CA PRO A 78 -18.68 1.75 -6.92
C PRO A 78 -19.55 1.02 -5.90
N ALA A 79 -19.51 -0.32 -5.85
CA ALA A 79 -20.28 -1.11 -4.89
C ALA A 79 -19.61 -1.07 -3.50
N GLU A 80 -20.35 -0.73 -2.46
CA GLU A 80 -19.83 -0.58 -1.09
C GLU A 80 -19.08 -1.84 -0.60
N GLY A 81 -19.59 -3.03 -0.88
CA GLY A 81 -18.91 -4.29 -0.52
C GLY A 81 -17.61 -4.52 -1.29
N ALA A 82 -17.45 -3.94 -2.48
CA ALA A 82 -16.22 -4.06 -3.26
C ALA A 82 -15.10 -3.12 -2.80
N LYS A 83 -15.46 -2.00 -2.16
CA LYS A 83 -14.49 -1.00 -1.68
C LYS A 83 -13.53 -1.52 -0.61
N LEU A 84 -13.93 -2.55 0.15
CA LEU A 84 -13.12 -3.20 1.18
C LEU A 84 -12.66 -4.61 0.78
N ALA A 85 -12.89 -5.01 -0.46
CA ALA A 85 -12.54 -6.35 -0.93
C ALA A 85 -11.02 -6.55 -1.04
N HIS A 86 -10.60 -7.81 -0.93
CA HIS A 86 -9.19 -8.22 -1.04
C HIS A 86 -8.75 -8.35 -2.50
N PHE A 87 -9.02 -7.35 -3.29
CA PHE A 87 -8.51 -7.16 -4.66
C PHE A 87 -8.59 -5.68 -5.02
N CYS A 88 -7.91 -5.27 -6.07
CA CYS A 88 -8.03 -3.93 -6.65
C CYS A 88 -8.65 -3.99 -8.04
N SER A 89 -9.17 -2.86 -8.51
CA SER A 89 -9.78 -2.74 -9.85
C SER A 89 -8.83 -3.06 -11.00
N MET A 90 -7.52 -2.92 -10.78
CA MET A 90 -6.50 -3.15 -11.81
C MET A 90 -6.46 -4.61 -12.28
N CYS A 91 -6.46 -5.58 -11.35
CA CYS A 91 -6.40 -7.02 -11.65
C CYS A 91 -7.79 -7.68 -11.59
N GLY A 92 -8.73 -7.07 -10.87
CA GLY A 92 -10.09 -7.57 -10.67
C GLY A 92 -10.19 -8.76 -9.70
N PRO A 93 -11.42 -9.26 -9.49
CA PRO A 93 -11.70 -10.27 -8.48
C PRO A 93 -11.18 -11.68 -8.82
N LYS A 94 -11.00 -11.97 -10.10
CA LYS A 94 -10.60 -13.31 -10.57
C LYS A 94 -9.11 -13.55 -10.57
N PHE A 95 -8.31 -12.50 -10.61
CA PHE A 95 -6.85 -12.58 -10.61
C PHE A 95 -6.26 -11.39 -9.88
N CYS A 96 -5.50 -11.65 -8.81
CA CYS A 96 -4.72 -10.66 -8.11
C CYS A 96 -3.42 -11.29 -7.62
N SER A 97 -2.29 -10.82 -8.13
CA SER A 97 -0.96 -11.35 -7.78
C SER A 97 -0.65 -11.21 -6.28
N MET A 98 -1.10 -10.14 -5.63
CA MET A 98 -0.92 -9.98 -4.18
C MET A 98 -1.74 -11.00 -3.39
N LYS A 99 -3.00 -11.24 -3.79
CA LYS A 99 -3.86 -12.25 -3.15
C LYS A 99 -3.26 -13.65 -3.30
N ILE A 100 -2.85 -14.02 -4.50
CA ILE A 100 -2.18 -15.30 -4.78
C ILE A 100 -0.92 -15.45 -3.93
N SER A 101 -0.11 -14.40 -3.81
CA SER A 101 1.11 -14.41 -2.98
C SER A 101 0.80 -14.61 -1.50
N GLN A 102 -0.30 -14.05 -0.99
CA GLN A 102 -0.74 -14.27 0.38
C GLN A 102 -1.21 -15.72 0.58
N GLU A 103 -2.04 -16.24 -0.30
CA GLU A 103 -2.52 -17.64 -0.26
C GLU A 103 -1.34 -18.64 -0.27
N ILE A 104 -0.34 -18.43 -1.13
CA ILE A 104 0.87 -19.26 -1.16
C ILE A 104 1.65 -19.16 0.16
N LYS A 105 1.78 -17.96 0.71
CA LYS A 105 2.47 -17.73 1.99
C LYS A 105 1.75 -18.45 3.13
N ASP A 106 0.43 -18.43 3.16
CA ASP A 106 -0.37 -19.07 4.19
C ASP A 106 -0.21 -20.60 4.12
N VAL A 107 -0.36 -21.20 2.93
CA VAL A 107 -0.12 -22.63 2.71
C VAL A 107 1.31 -23.04 3.09
N ALA A 108 2.32 -22.25 2.71
CA ALA A 108 3.71 -22.51 3.08
C ALA A 108 3.94 -22.41 4.60
N SER A 109 3.26 -21.51 5.28
CA SER A 109 3.36 -21.36 6.73
C SER A 109 2.72 -22.52 7.50
N GLU A 110 1.58 -23.03 7.01
CA GLU A 110 0.91 -24.21 7.54
C GLU A 110 1.77 -25.45 7.35
N GLY A 111 2.30 -25.68 6.15
CA GLY A 111 3.20 -26.80 5.88
C GLY A 111 4.45 -26.79 6.76
N LYS A 112 5.04 -25.61 7.02
CA LYS A 112 6.16 -25.48 7.96
C LYS A 112 5.78 -25.84 9.40
N LYS A 113 4.58 -25.46 9.86
CA LYS A 113 4.09 -25.84 11.20
C LYS A 113 3.89 -27.33 11.32
N GLU A 114 3.24 -27.97 10.34
CA GLU A 114 3.05 -29.41 10.31
C GLU A 114 4.38 -30.18 10.32
N MET A 115 5.33 -29.75 9.50
CA MET A 115 6.65 -30.38 9.48
C MET A 115 7.41 -30.19 10.79
N SER A 116 7.30 -29.02 11.42
CA SER A 116 7.89 -28.75 12.73
C SER A 116 7.28 -29.64 13.82
N GLU A 117 5.96 -29.85 13.78
CA GLU A 117 5.30 -30.76 14.73
C GLU A 117 5.69 -32.22 14.52
N LYS A 118 5.74 -32.68 13.27
CA LYS A 118 6.22 -34.02 12.92
C LYS A 118 7.66 -34.24 13.41
N PHE A 119 8.54 -33.27 13.19
CA PHE A 119 9.93 -33.30 13.64
C PHE A 119 10.01 -33.40 15.16
N LYS A 120 9.23 -32.61 15.90
CA LYS A 120 9.20 -32.68 17.37
C LYS A 120 8.69 -34.04 17.87
N LYS A 121 7.65 -34.59 17.23
CA LYS A 121 7.09 -35.91 17.58
C LYS A 121 8.05 -37.07 17.27
N SER A 122 8.88 -36.92 16.25
CA SER A 122 9.91 -37.91 15.89
C SER A 122 11.19 -37.85 16.73
N GLY A 123 11.20 -37.05 17.81
CA GLY A 123 12.34 -36.92 18.71
C GLY A 123 13.48 -36.03 18.19
N GLY A 124 13.17 -35.15 17.21
CA GLY A 124 14.12 -34.15 16.72
C GLY A 124 15.26 -34.69 15.83
N LYS A 125 15.12 -35.89 15.29
CA LYS A 125 16.11 -36.49 14.39
C LYS A 125 15.68 -36.28 12.92
N ILE A 126 16.61 -35.79 12.09
CA ILE A 126 16.39 -35.55 10.65
C ILE A 126 16.57 -36.84 9.83
N TYR A 127 17.38 -37.79 10.35
CA TYR A 127 17.62 -39.10 9.72
C TYR A 127 17.17 -40.21 10.65
N ILE A 128 16.39 -41.14 10.14
CA ILE A 128 16.03 -42.40 10.79
C ILE A 128 16.94 -43.47 10.24
#